data_c2f056c264ea14d1d03000263caa9859
#
_entry.id   c2f056c264ea14d1d03000263caa9859
#
_cell.length_a   1.000
_cell.length_b   1.000
_cell.length_c   1.000
_cell.angle_alpha   90.00
_cell.angle_beta   90.00
_cell.angle_gamma   90.00
#
_symmetry.space_group_name_H-M   'P 1'
#
loop_
_entity.id
_entity.type
_entity.pdbx_description
1 polymer ?
#
loop_
_entity_poly.entity_id
_entity_poly.type
_entity_poly.pdbx_seq_one_letter_code
_entity_poly.pdbx_strand_id
1 'polypeptide(L)'
;YYAMMGLRSATGKPSGMVSGLATFIEKMNRDFPCDYAIFAFEGGGATFRHEIYPAYKATRKEAPAELKEQIPVCKEMIERMGFASFAKAGYEADDVIASLVKKYSGEYEIDILSGDKDLFALISDSVKIVDSKNKIWYDKEGCFQKYGVYPQQMRDYLAILGDTSDNVP
;
A
#
# COMPACT_ATOMS: atom_id res chain seq x y z
N TYR A 1 -3.20 11.88 2.24
CA TYR A 1 -2.41 13.10 2.45
C TYR A 1 -2.99 14.30 1.71
N TYR A 2 -3.13 14.25 0.40
CA TYR A 2 -3.52 15.43 -0.41
C TYR A 2 -4.86 16.04 0.01
N ALA A 3 -5.83 15.23 0.41
CA ALA A 3 -7.12 15.71 0.90
C ALA A 3 -7.03 16.49 2.23
N MET A 4 -5.94 16.34 2.98
CA MET A 4 -5.73 16.96 4.30
C MET A 4 -4.45 17.83 4.34
N MET A 5 -3.92 18.22 3.20
CA MET A 5 -2.63 18.89 3.08
C MET A 5 -2.56 20.23 3.83
N GLY A 6 -3.70 20.91 4.00
CA GLY A 6 -3.78 22.18 4.73
C GLY A 6 -3.83 22.08 6.24
N LEU A 7 -3.95 20.86 6.82
CA LEU A 7 -4.03 20.72 8.27
C LEU A 7 -2.70 20.98 8.96
N ARG A 8 -2.77 21.75 10.04
CA ARG A 8 -1.63 22.08 10.89
C ARG A 8 -1.92 21.71 12.35
N SER A 9 -0.90 21.33 13.09
CA SER A 9 -0.98 21.16 14.55
C SER A 9 -1.13 22.52 15.25
N ALA A 10 -1.40 22.51 16.55
CA ALA A 10 -1.42 23.73 17.37
C ALA A 10 -0.09 24.51 17.36
N THR A 11 1.02 23.84 17.04
CA THR A 11 2.36 24.42 16.90
C THR A 11 2.69 24.84 15.46
N GLY A 12 1.72 24.80 14.55
CA GLY A 12 1.87 25.19 13.14
C GLY A 12 2.55 24.15 12.24
N LYS A 13 2.95 22.97 12.76
CA LYS A 13 3.57 21.92 11.96
C LYS A 13 2.55 21.20 11.06
N PRO A 14 2.94 20.74 9.85
CA PRO A 14 2.08 19.93 9.00
C PRO A 14 1.59 18.69 9.75
N SER A 15 0.28 18.41 9.70
CA SER A 15 -0.33 17.28 10.41
C SER A 15 -1.33 16.48 9.59
N GLY A 16 -1.50 16.82 8.31
CA GLY A 16 -2.52 16.21 7.46
C GLY A 16 -2.37 14.71 7.26
N MET A 17 -1.13 14.22 7.10
CA MET A 17 -0.87 12.79 6.96
C MET A 17 -1.14 12.04 8.29
N VAL A 18 -0.66 12.59 9.39
CA VAL A 18 -0.84 11.99 10.72
C VAL A 18 -2.33 11.92 11.08
N SER A 19 -3.07 13.03 10.87
CA SER A 19 -4.51 13.07 11.10
C SER A 19 -5.28 12.11 10.19
N GLY A 20 -4.90 12.05 8.92
CA GLY A 20 -5.49 11.12 7.95
C GLY A 20 -5.25 9.66 8.32
N LEU A 21 -4.05 9.33 8.78
CA LEU A 21 -3.71 7.97 9.23
C LEU A 21 -4.48 7.60 10.51
N ALA A 22 -4.59 8.51 11.48
CA ALA A 22 -5.39 8.27 12.69
C ALA A 22 -6.85 7.96 12.34
N THR A 23 -7.46 8.78 11.47
CA THR A 23 -8.83 8.56 10.98
C THR A 23 -8.94 7.23 10.21
N PHE A 24 -7.93 6.89 9.41
CA PHE A 24 -7.91 5.62 8.68
C PHE A 24 -7.86 4.42 9.65
N ILE A 25 -7.01 4.47 10.68
CA ILE A 25 -6.90 3.39 11.68
C ILE A 25 -8.22 3.24 12.45
N GLU A 26 -8.85 4.34 12.85
CA GLU A 26 -10.16 4.31 13.50
C GLU A 26 -11.22 3.64 12.61
N LYS A 27 -11.25 4.04 11.33
CA LYS A 27 -12.14 3.44 10.34
C LYS A 27 -11.82 1.95 10.11
N MET A 28 -10.54 1.61 10.00
CA MET A 28 -10.09 0.24 9.82
C MET A 28 -10.58 -0.65 10.97
N ASN A 29 -10.35 -0.26 12.21
CA ASN A 29 -10.78 -1.01 13.39
C ASN A 29 -12.29 -1.21 13.47
N ARG A 30 -13.07 -0.23 12.99
CA ARG A 30 -14.54 -0.30 13.00
C ARG A 30 -15.09 -1.13 11.85
N ASP A 31 -14.55 -0.94 10.64
CA ASP A 31 -15.15 -1.44 9.40
C ASP A 31 -14.51 -2.75 8.91
N PHE A 32 -13.30 -3.06 9.38
CA PHE A 32 -12.50 -4.22 8.96
C PHE A 32 -11.86 -4.90 10.19
N PRO A 33 -12.68 -5.45 11.10
CA PRO A 33 -12.16 -6.10 12.32
C PRO A 33 -11.24 -7.26 11.95
N CYS A 34 -10.09 -7.34 12.63
CA CYS A 34 -9.08 -8.38 12.39
C CYS A 34 -8.32 -8.69 13.70
N ASP A 35 -7.74 -9.88 13.77
CA ASP A 35 -6.91 -10.29 14.93
C ASP A 35 -5.53 -9.63 14.88
N TYR A 36 -5.01 -9.39 13.68
CA TYR A 36 -3.69 -8.80 13.45
C TYR A 36 -3.77 -7.77 12.32
N ALA A 37 -3.09 -6.65 12.49
CA ALA A 37 -2.89 -5.65 11.45
C ALA A 37 -1.42 -5.31 11.30
N ILE A 38 -0.95 -5.22 10.06
CA ILE A 38 0.44 -4.92 9.72
C ILE A 38 0.46 -3.77 8.73
N PHE A 39 1.32 -2.78 8.97
CA PHE A 39 1.53 -1.65 8.08
C PHE A 39 2.82 -1.84 7.28
N ALA A 40 2.71 -1.84 5.96
CA ALA A 40 3.86 -1.86 5.06
C ALA A 40 4.24 -0.44 4.63
N PHE A 41 5.52 -0.13 4.72
CA PHE A 41 6.07 1.16 4.30
C PHE A 41 7.15 0.99 3.25
N GLU A 42 7.30 2.03 2.43
CA GLU A 42 8.46 2.17 1.55
C GLU A 42 9.77 2.12 2.34
N GLY A 43 10.74 1.36 1.84
CA GLY A 43 12.05 1.26 2.45
C GLY A 43 12.95 2.49 2.22
N GLY A 44 12.56 3.35 1.28
CA GLY A 44 13.30 4.54 0.86
C GLY A 44 14.52 4.23 0.00
N GLY A 45 14.98 5.26 -0.74
CA GLY A 45 16.12 5.15 -1.65
C GLY A 45 15.79 4.43 -2.98
N ALA A 46 16.84 4.17 -3.76
CA ALA A 46 16.74 3.38 -4.98
C ALA A 46 16.40 1.92 -4.65
N THR A 47 15.54 1.32 -5.45
CA THR A 47 15.20 -0.10 -5.33
C THR A 47 15.95 -0.93 -6.37
N PHE A 48 15.97 -2.25 -6.23
CA PHE A 48 16.54 -3.16 -7.24
C PHE A 48 15.96 -2.95 -8.64
N ARG A 49 14.73 -2.39 -8.75
CA ARG A 49 14.11 -2.06 -10.04
C ARG A 49 14.87 -0.98 -10.79
N HIS A 50 15.50 -0.03 -10.09
CA HIS A 50 16.33 1.00 -10.72
C HIS A 50 17.65 0.43 -11.26
N GLU A 51 18.15 -0.68 -10.69
CA GLU A 51 19.32 -1.39 -11.23
C GLU A 51 18.98 -2.09 -12.53
N ILE A 52 17.78 -2.70 -12.62
CA ILE A 52 17.28 -3.38 -13.81
C ILE A 52 16.84 -2.39 -14.89
N TYR A 53 16.13 -1.34 -14.50
CA TYR A 53 15.56 -0.33 -15.39
C TYR A 53 15.77 1.08 -14.80
N PRO A 54 16.86 1.77 -15.19
CA PRO A 54 17.20 3.09 -14.60
C PRO A 54 16.13 4.17 -14.82
N ALA A 55 15.25 4.03 -15.81
CA ALA A 55 14.15 4.95 -16.08
C ALA A 55 12.91 4.66 -15.20
N TYR A 56 12.94 3.63 -14.35
CA TYR A 56 11.84 3.29 -13.45
C TYR A 56 11.49 4.47 -12.54
N LYS A 57 10.23 4.87 -12.54
CA LYS A 57 9.70 6.01 -11.76
C LYS A 57 10.40 7.37 -12.01
N ALA A 58 11.20 7.50 -13.09
CA ALA A 58 11.94 8.74 -13.37
C ALA A 58 11.03 9.96 -13.63
N THR A 59 9.79 9.73 -14.04
CA THR A 59 8.79 10.77 -14.27
C THR A 59 7.99 11.17 -13.02
N ARG A 60 8.14 10.42 -11.91
CA ARG A 60 7.42 10.71 -10.67
C ARG A 60 7.93 12.02 -10.04
N LYS A 61 7.00 12.90 -9.71
CA LYS A 61 7.33 14.09 -8.93
C LYS A 61 7.76 13.69 -7.53
N GLU A 62 8.77 14.36 -7.02
CA GLU A 62 9.21 14.18 -5.66
C GLU A 62 8.09 14.51 -4.65
N ALA A 63 7.98 13.69 -3.61
CA ALA A 63 7.00 13.93 -2.56
C ALA A 63 7.32 15.26 -1.83
N PRO A 64 6.30 16.08 -1.52
CA PRO A 64 6.50 17.33 -0.80
C PRO A 64 7.27 17.12 0.50
N ALA A 65 8.14 18.07 0.86
CA ALA A 65 8.94 18.02 2.10
C ALA A 65 8.03 17.82 3.33
N GLU A 66 6.92 18.54 3.39
CA GLU A 66 5.93 18.43 4.47
C GLU A 66 5.33 17.01 4.61
N LEU A 67 5.25 16.25 3.52
CA LEU A 67 4.84 14.85 3.59
C LEU A 67 5.95 13.98 4.17
N LYS A 68 7.18 14.18 3.69
CA LYS A 68 8.35 13.42 4.15
C LYS A 68 8.59 13.58 5.65
N GLU A 69 8.39 14.80 6.18
CA GLU A 69 8.53 15.10 7.61
C GLU A 69 7.51 14.36 8.49
N GLN A 70 6.33 14.02 7.96
CA GLN A 70 5.29 13.33 8.71
C GLN A 70 5.43 11.81 8.72
N ILE A 71 6.19 11.22 7.78
CA ILE A 71 6.36 9.75 7.70
C ILE A 71 6.93 9.15 9.00
N PRO A 72 8.02 9.70 9.60
CA PRO A 72 8.52 9.18 10.87
C PRO A 72 7.50 9.26 12.00
N VAL A 73 6.74 10.36 12.06
CA VAL A 73 5.68 10.54 13.08
C VAL A 73 4.56 9.52 12.90
N CYS A 74 4.18 9.22 11.66
CA CYS A 74 3.20 8.17 11.36
C CYS A 74 3.68 6.79 11.79
N LYS A 75 4.95 6.45 11.54
CA LYS A 75 5.54 5.19 11.98
C LYS A 75 5.53 5.07 13.51
N GLU A 76 5.99 6.10 14.19
CA GLU A 76 5.97 6.15 15.66
C GLU A 76 4.55 6.02 16.22
N MET A 77 3.56 6.67 15.60
CA MET A 77 2.16 6.55 16.01
C MET A 77 1.66 5.10 15.88
N ILE A 78 1.91 4.44 14.76
CA ILE A 78 1.52 3.04 14.51
C ILE A 78 2.13 2.13 15.59
N GLU A 79 3.41 2.28 15.89
CA GLU A 79 4.12 1.48 16.90
C GLU A 79 3.57 1.73 18.30
N ARG A 80 3.29 3.01 18.65
CA ARG A 80 2.68 3.37 19.96
C ARG A 80 1.26 2.87 20.11
N MET A 81 0.53 2.67 19.00
CA MET A 81 -0.79 2.05 18.98
C MET A 81 -0.75 0.51 19.06
N GLY A 82 0.45 -0.09 19.10
CA GLY A 82 0.65 -1.53 19.21
C GLY A 82 0.58 -2.29 17.90
N PHE A 83 0.54 -1.62 16.74
CA PHE A 83 0.57 -2.27 15.45
C PHE A 83 1.99 -2.59 15.00
N ALA A 84 2.16 -3.70 14.28
CA ALA A 84 3.41 -4.00 13.61
C ALA A 84 3.57 -3.16 12.35
N SER A 85 4.79 -2.70 12.08
CA SER A 85 5.15 -2.02 10.84
C SER A 85 6.40 -2.64 10.22
N PHE A 86 6.43 -2.71 8.88
CA PHE A 86 7.59 -3.23 8.16
C PHE A 86 7.98 -2.32 7.01
N ALA A 87 9.29 -2.13 6.87
CA ALA A 87 9.93 -1.50 5.73
C ALA A 87 11.27 -2.19 5.47
N LYS A 88 11.69 -2.26 4.21
CA LYS A 88 12.99 -2.85 3.85
C LYS A 88 13.70 -1.94 2.86
N ALA A 89 14.90 -1.46 3.22
CA ALA A 89 15.72 -0.66 2.31
C ALA A 89 15.95 -1.39 0.98
N GLY A 90 15.82 -0.68 -0.14
CA GLY A 90 15.93 -1.23 -1.49
C GLY A 90 14.67 -1.96 -1.99
N TYR A 91 13.59 -1.97 -1.22
CA TYR A 91 12.31 -2.58 -1.57
C TYR A 91 11.15 -1.60 -1.39
N GLU A 92 10.11 -1.80 -2.16
CA GLU A 92 8.87 -1.03 -2.09
C GLU A 92 7.89 -1.66 -1.08
N ALA A 93 6.86 -0.92 -0.70
CA ALA A 93 5.82 -1.42 0.21
C ALA A 93 5.14 -2.69 -0.36
N ASP A 94 4.95 -2.74 -1.69
CA ASP A 94 4.33 -3.88 -2.38
C ASP A 94 5.18 -5.16 -2.27
N ASP A 95 6.51 -5.03 -2.29
CA ASP A 95 7.41 -6.16 -2.07
C ASP A 95 7.30 -6.70 -0.64
N VAL A 96 7.13 -5.79 0.32
CA VAL A 96 6.90 -6.14 1.73
C VAL A 96 5.55 -6.86 1.87
N ILE A 97 4.49 -6.33 1.27
CA ILE A 97 3.15 -6.94 1.28
C ILE A 97 3.21 -8.34 0.65
N ALA A 98 3.81 -8.47 -0.55
CA ALA A 98 3.93 -9.75 -1.22
C ALA A 98 4.72 -10.79 -0.39
N SER A 99 5.76 -10.34 0.31
CA SER A 99 6.56 -11.20 1.20
C SER A 99 5.75 -11.67 2.41
N LEU A 100 4.94 -10.79 3.01
CA LEU A 100 4.06 -11.13 4.12
C LEU A 100 2.96 -12.10 3.67
N VAL A 101 2.32 -11.84 2.53
CA VAL A 101 1.33 -12.74 1.93
C VAL A 101 1.94 -14.12 1.71
N LYS A 102 3.10 -14.19 1.06
CA LYS A 102 3.79 -15.48 0.82
C LYS A 102 4.08 -16.25 2.11
N LYS A 103 4.40 -15.52 3.18
CA LYS A 103 4.75 -16.14 4.46
C LYS A 103 3.53 -16.65 5.22
N TYR A 104 2.41 -15.94 5.15
CA TYR A 104 1.29 -16.15 6.08
C TYR A 104 0.00 -16.68 5.43
N SER A 105 -0.13 -16.70 4.10
CA SER A 105 -1.36 -17.14 3.42
C SER A 105 -1.72 -18.62 3.61
N GLY A 106 -0.80 -19.45 4.11
CA GLY A 106 -1.09 -20.83 4.48
C GLY A 106 -1.69 -21.00 5.88
N GLU A 107 -1.66 -19.96 6.72
CA GLU A 107 -2.08 -20.01 8.12
C GLU A 107 -3.21 -19.02 8.43
N TYR A 108 -3.35 -17.95 7.63
CA TYR A 108 -4.27 -16.85 7.89
C TYR A 108 -5.07 -16.48 6.65
N GLU A 109 -6.31 -16.02 6.87
CA GLU A 109 -7.06 -15.24 5.89
C GLU A 109 -6.49 -13.82 5.88
N ILE A 110 -6.17 -13.29 4.70
CA ILE A 110 -5.48 -12.00 4.56
C ILE A 110 -6.32 -11.03 3.75
N ASP A 111 -6.66 -9.91 4.34
CA ASP A 111 -7.25 -8.76 3.66
C ASP A 111 -6.17 -7.68 3.44
N ILE A 112 -5.86 -7.38 2.18
CA ILE A 112 -4.92 -6.32 1.81
C ILE A 112 -5.73 -5.04 1.56
N LEU A 113 -5.64 -4.07 2.46
CA LEU A 113 -6.31 -2.77 2.31
C LEU A 113 -5.49 -1.87 1.38
N SER A 114 -5.76 -1.95 0.09
CA SER A 114 -5.09 -1.15 -0.94
C SER A 114 -5.98 -0.91 -2.14
N GLY A 115 -5.77 0.21 -2.81
CA GLY A 115 -6.34 0.50 -4.13
C GLY A 115 -5.41 0.16 -5.30
N ASP A 116 -4.22 -0.37 -5.01
CA ASP A 116 -3.21 -0.63 -6.02
C ASP A 116 -3.56 -1.86 -6.86
N LYS A 117 -3.58 -1.68 -8.19
CA LYS A 117 -3.88 -2.75 -9.15
C LYS A 117 -2.84 -3.88 -9.14
N ASP A 118 -1.59 -3.54 -8.83
CA ASP A 118 -0.47 -4.48 -8.91
C ASP A 118 -0.60 -5.59 -7.85
N LEU A 119 -1.22 -5.27 -6.72
CA LEU A 119 -1.47 -6.23 -5.64
C LEU A 119 -2.56 -7.26 -5.96
N PHE A 120 -3.37 -7.05 -7.01
CA PHE A 120 -4.39 -8.03 -7.43
C PHE A 120 -3.78 -9.36 -7.87
N ALA A 121 -2.50 -9.38 -8.27
CA ALA A 121 -1.76 -10.61 -8.55
C ALA A 121 -1.56 -11.51 -7.31
N LEU A 122 -1.77 -10.98 -6.09
CA LEU A 122 -1.62 -11.71 -4.83
C LEU A 122 -2.89 -12.41 -4.37
N ILE A 123 -4.04 -12.12 -4.99
CA ILE A 123 -5.33 -12.73 -4.63
C ILE A 123 -5.27 -14.25 -4.77
N SER A 124 -5.75 -14.93 -3.74
CA SER A 124 -5.83 -16.39 -3.69
C SER A 124 -7.12 -16.83 -2.97
N ASP A 125 -7.21 -18.09 -2.56
CA ASP A 125 -8.34 -18.56 -1.77
C ASP A 125 -8.38 -17.92 -0.37
N SER A 126 -7.20 -17.62 0.20
CA SER A 126 -7.05 -17.00 1.52
C SER A 126 -6.63 -15.52 1.49
N VAL A 127 -6.55 -14.89 0.30
CA VAL A 127 -6.09 -13.51 0.16
C VAL A 127 -7.06 -12.69 -0.67
N LYS A 128 -7.52 -11.57 -0.15
CA LYS A 128 -8.40 -10.61 -0.84
C LYS A 128 -7.80 -9.23 -0.86
N ILE A 129 -8.15 -8.44 -1.88
CA ILE A 129 -7.90 -6.99 -1.90
C ILE A 129 -9.14 -6.27 -1.41
N VAL A 130 -8.96 -5.27 -0.57
CA VAL A 130 -10.06 -4.50 0.01
C VAL A 130 -9.95 -3.04 -0.41
N ASP A 131 -10.94 -2.58 -1.16
CA ASP A 131 -11.19 -1.15 -1.34
C ASP A 131 -11.83 -0.57 -0.07
N SER A 132 -11.02 -0.02 0.79
CA SER A 132 -11.48 0.53 2.08
C SER A 132 -12.39 1.76 1.94
N LYS A 133 -12.39 2.44 0.79
CA LYS A 133 -13.26 3.58 0.51
C LYS A 133 -14.68 3.14 0.23
N ASN A 134 -14.83 2.11 -0.62
CA ASN A 134 -16.13 1.61 -1.07
C ASN A 134 -16.58 0.38 -0.29
N LYS A 135 -15.76 -0.14 0.61
CA LYS A 135 -16.00 -1.37 1.38
C LYS A 135 -16.28 -2.58 0.48
N ILE A 136 -15.43 -2.76 -0.53
CA ILE A 136 -15.54 -3.85 -1.50
C ILE A 136 -14.34 -4.78 -1.32
N TRP A 137 -14.63 -6.08 -1.16
CA TRP A 137 -13.63 -7.14 -1.17
C TRP A 137 -13.54 -7.76 -2.56
N TYR A 138 -12.34 -7.82 -3.11
CA TYR A 138 -12.05 -8.46 -4.38
C TYR A 138 -11.37 -9.81 -4.12
N ASP A 139 -12.07 -10.87 -4.42
CA ASP A 139 -11.55 -12.23 -4.56
C ASP A 139 -11.17 -12.50 -6.03
N LYS A 140 -10.93 -13.77 -6.38
CA LYS A 140 -10.58 -14.17 -7.75
C LYS A 140 -11.63 -13.74 -8.77
N GLU A 141 -12.91 -13.90 -8.45
CA GLU A 141 -14.01 -13.54 -9.32
C GLU A 141 -14.16 -12.01 -9.42
N GLY A 142 -14.02 -11.31 -8.30
CA GLY A 142 -14.00 -9.85 -8.26
C GLY A 142 -12.84 -9.25 -9.07
N CYS A 143 -11.69 -9.91 -9.11
CA CYS A 143 -10.57 -9.55 -9.99
C CYS A 143 -10.98 -9.68 -11.46
N PHE A 144 -11.58 -10.82 -11.84
CA PHE A 144 -12.03 -11.04 -13.20
C PHE A 144 -13.12 -10.05 -13.64
N GLN A 145 -14.09 -9.77 -12.79
CA GLN A 145 -15.14 -8.78 -13.08
C GLN A 145 -14.58 -7.37 -13.29
N LYS A 146 -13.51 -7.02 -12.56
CA LYS A 146 -12.91 -5.69 -12.62
C LYS A 146 -11.93 -5.51 -13.79
N TYR A 147 -11.12 -6.52 -14.09
CA TYR A 147 -10.02 -6.42 -15.06
C TYR A 147 -10.16 -7.34 -16.28
N GLY A 148 -11.12 -8.26 -16.29
CA GLY A 148 -11.30 -9.25 -17.35
C GLY A 148 -10.29 -10.39 -17.32
N VAL A 149 -9.45 -10.45 -16.29
CA VAL A 149 -8.41 -11.48 -16.10
C VAL A 149 -8.41 -11.99 -14.66
N TYR A 150 -7.99 -13.24 -14.46
CA TYR A 150 -7.82 -13.81 -13.12
C TYR A 150 -6.49 -13.38 -12.48
N PRO A 151 -6.34 -13.46 -11.14
CA PRO A 151 -5.15 -13.00 -10.42
C PRO A 151 -3.83 -13.56 -10.95
N GLN A 152 -3.80 -14.82 -11.37
CA GLN A 152 -2.60 -15.45 -11.93
C GLN A 152 -2.18 -14.85 -13.29
N GLN A 153 -3.09 -14.18 -13.99
CA GLN A 153 -2.85 -13.52 -15.28
C GLN A 153 -2.54 -12.02 -15.13
N MET A 154 -2.71 -11.46 -13.91
CA MET A 154 -2.53 -10.02 -13.68
C MET A 154 -1.14 -9.51 -14.04
N ARG A 155 -0.09 -10.32 -13.83
CA ARG A 155 1.28 -9.93 -14.19
C ARG A 155 1.45 -9.77 -15.71
N ASP A 156 0.94 -10.72 -16.48
CA ASP A 156 1.00 -10.67 -17.94
C ASP A 156 0.12 -9.53 -18.48
N TYR A 157 -1.07 -9.37 -17.89
CA TYR A 157 -1.97 -8.26 -18.20
C TYR A 157 -1.29 -6.90 -17.99
N LEU A 158 -0.65 -6.69 -16.84
CA LEU A 158 0.05 -5.44 -16.52
C LEU A 158 1.31 -5.25 -17.40
N ALA A 159 2.02 -6.31 -17.72
CA ALA A 159 3.18 -6.27 -18.63
C ALA A 159 2.80 -5.83 -20.05
N ILE A 160 1.61 -6.23 -20.51
CA ILE A 160 1.10 -5.81 -21.85
C ILE A 160 0.54 -4.39 -21.80
N LEU A 161 -0.13 -4.03 -20.69
CA LEU A 161 -0.76 -2.72 -20.52
C LEU A 161 0.26 -1.58 -20.33
N GLY A 162 1.42 -1.91 -19.78
CA GLY A 162 2.40 -0.92 -19.29
C GLY A 162 1.95 -0.20 -18.03
N ASP A 163 2.81 0.65 -17.50
CA ASP A 163 2.51 1.53 -16.37
C ASP A 163 3.16 2.91 -16.55
N THR A 164 2.36 3.86 -16.99
CA THR A 164 2.81 5.25 -17.19
C THR A 164 3.21 5.92 -15.88
N SER A 165 2.64 5.51 -14.73
CA SER A 165 3.00 6.07 -13.42
C SER A 165 4.39 5.65 -12.98
N ASP A 166 4.84 4.48 -13.40
CA ASP A 166 6.15 3.90 -13.12
C ASP A 166 7.13 4.03 -14.31
N ASN A 167 6.69 4.73 -15.38
CA ASN A 167 7.45 4.92 -16.60
C ASN A 167 7.82 3.59 -17.27
N VAL A 168 6.93 2.61 -17.21
CA VAL A 168 7.02 1.33 -17.91
C VAL A 168 6.18 1.42 -19.19
N PRO A 169 6.78 1.20 -20.38
CA PRO A 169 6.09 1.33 -21.67
C PRO A 169 5.03 0.24 -21.88
#